data_8624bae45ed2dae355eebc8ef687f69f
#
_entry.id   8624bae45ed2dae355eebc8ef687f69f
#
_cell.length_a   1.000
_cell.length_b   1.000
_cell.length_c   1.000
_cell.angle_alpha   90.00
_cell.angle_beta   90.00
_cell.angle_gamma   90.00
#
_symmetry.space_group_name_H-M   'P 1'
#
loop_
_entity.id
_entity.type
_entity.pdbx_description
1 polymer ?
#
loop_
_entity_poly.entity_id
_entity_poly.type
_entity_poly.pdbx_seq_one_letter_code
_entity_poly.pdbx_strand_id
1 'polypeptide(L)'
;MVLADYSPERAGQVQAKLKNAEKFPVEQLDASDVNRVIQIARKHRVDLIMNAVNVEFDAPLFEAAYQAGCTYMDMAMNGLGADMGREEFALHGRWVEKGLLAIRATGADPGMSDVFARYAQDYLFDEIEEIGVRDGATLTVESYPFASTFSVSDMLDECTAPAIVYEAGKDVFPVKTFSEPEEFDFPEGIGPLECVNVEHEEVVLIPRWIKAGRVTFKYALDRDFINVIQTLAMLGLNSKEPVDVKGVKVTPADVVAACLPDPAELGEHMSGKTCVGTWVKGTKDGKPRQVYLYQSTDHAFCMQKYGCQAVSWQTGVNPVIVMELLAEGKWQGSGVLACEAFDAAPYLAKMAEFDLPYGILEMEAISPIES
;
A
#
# COMPACT_ATOMS: atom_id res chain seq x y z
N MET A 1 -21.13 -10.12 -0.35
CA MET A 1 -20.22 -9.18 -1.06
C MET A 1 -20.73 -8.97 -2.48
N VAL A 2 -20.63 -7.77 -3.03
CA VAL A 2 -20.96 -7.44 -4.43
C VAL A 2 -19.65 -7.19 -5.16
N LEU A 3 -19.50 -7.77 -6.35
CA LEU A 3 -18.38 -7.50 -7.24
C LEU A 3 -18.82 -6.47 -8.25
N ALA A 4 -18.15 -5.32 -8.28
CA ALA A 4 -18.45 -4.24 -9.19
C ALA A 4 -17.21 -3.87 -10.00
N ASP A 5 -17.36 -3.75 -11.31
CA ASP A 5 -16.28 -3.42 -12.22
C ASP A 5 -16.86 -2.68 -13.45
N TYR A 6 -16.03 -1.86 -14.09
CA TYR A 6 -16.38 -1.25 -15.39
C TYR A 6 -16.66 -2.33 -16.45
N SER A 7 -15.90 -3.42 -16.42
CA SER A 7 -16.10 -4.61 -17.23
C SER A 7 -16.86 -5.70 -16.46
N PRO A 8 -18.15 -5.91 -16.74
CA PRO A 8 -18.90 -6.99 -16.10
C PRO A 8 -18.35 -8.38 -16.44
N GLU A 9 -17.65 -8.51 -17.55
CA GLU A 9 -16.98 -9.75 -17.96
C GLU A 9 -15.82 -10.07 -16.99
N ARG A 10 -14.96 -9.10 -16.67
CA ARG A 10 -13.85 -9.25 -15.71
C ARG A 10 -14.38 -9.63 -14.33
N ALA A 11 -15.40 -8.91 -13.83
CA ALA A 11 -16.05 -9.27 -12.56
C ALA A 11 -16.67 -10.67 -12.57
N GLY A 12 -17.27 -11.08 -13.69
CA GLY A 12 -17.81 -12.43 -13.90
C GLY A 12 -16.74 -13.53 -13.89
N GLN A 13 -15.57 -13.28 -14.44
CA GLN A 13 -14.43 -14.19 -14.40
C GLN A 13 -13.92 -14.39 -12.96
N VAL A 14 -13.86 -13.31 -12.17
CA VAL A 14 -13.52 -13.40 -10.73
C VAL A 14 -14.60 -14.19 -9.99
N GLN A 15 -15.88 -13.86 -10.20
CA GLN A 15 -17.01 -14.55 -9.57
C GLN A 15 -16.94 -16.06 -9.83
N ALA A 16 -16.64 -16.48 -11.05
CA ALA A 16 -16.60 -17.89 -11.44
C ALA A 16 -15.52 -18.70 -10.69
N LYS A 17 -14.49 -18.05 -10.16
CA LYS A 17 -13.43 -18.68 -9.36
C LYS A 17 -13.82 -18.84 -7.89
N LEU A 18 -14.90 -18.18 -7.42
CA LEU A 18 -15.30 -18.18 -6.01
C LEU A 18 -16.16 -19.40 -5.67
N LYS A 19 -15.97 -19.93 -4.47
CA LYS A 19 -16.91 -20.91 -3.89
C LYS A 19 -18.27 -20.23 -3.65
N ASN A 20 -19.37 -20.87 -4.06
CA ASN A 20 -20.73 -20.33 -3.97
C ASN A 20 -20.87 -19.01 -4.76
N ALA A 21 -20.44 -19.02 -6.01
CA ALA A 21 -20.42 -17.85 -6.91
C ALA A 21 -21.75 -17.07 -6.91
N GLU A 22 -22.88 -17.76 -6.74
CA GLU A 22 -24.22 -17.19 -6.67
C GLU A 22 -24.44 -16.19 -5.50
N LYS A 23 -23.59 -16.24 -4.48
CA LYS A 23 -23.62 -15.30 -3.35
C LYS A 23 -22.94 -13.97 -3.62
N PHE A 24 -22.27 -13.85 -4.76
CA PHE A 24 -21.47 -12.69 -5.14
C PHE A 24 -22.04 -12.05 -6.42
N PRO A 25 -23.15 -11.28 -6.33
CA PRO A 25 -23.73 -10.64 -7.50
C PRO A 25 -22.70 -9.72 -8.17
N VAL A 26 -22.73 -9.68 -9.51
CA VAL A 26 -21.91 -8.80 -10.33
C VAL A 26 -22.74 -7.59 -10.76
N GLU A 27 -22.16 -6.40 -10.62
CA GLU A 27 -22.74 -5.13 -11.09
C GLU A 27 -21.75 -4.45 -12.05
N GLN A 28 -22.25 -3.95 -13.16
CA GLN A 28 -21.46 -3.04 -13.98
C GLN A 28 -21.46 -1.67 -13.36
N LEU A 29 -20.26 -1.10 -13.16
CA LEU A 29 -20.06 0.16 -12.48
C LEU A 29 -18.90 0.94 -13.07
N ASP A 30 -19.17 2.20 -13.44
CA ASP A 30 -18.16 3.22 -13.59
C ASP A 30 -17.92 3.84 -12.22
N ALA A 31 -16.71 3.72 -11.68
CA ALA A 31 -16.35 4.21 -10.36
C ALA A 31 -16.42 5.75 -10.22
N SER A 32 -16.42 6.47 -11.35
CA SER A 32 -16.61 7.92 -11.39
C SER A 32 -18.08 8.35 -11.23
N ASP A 33 -19.06 7.43 -11.45
CA ASP A 33 -20.48 7.73 -11.31
C ASP A 33 -20.95 7.55 -9.86
N VAL A 34 -20.76 8.59 -9.04
CA VAL A 34 -21.16 8.66 -7.62
C VAL A 34 -22.62 8.19 -7.42
N ASN A 35 -23.54 8.61 -8.30
CA ASN A 35 -24.96 8.26 -8.14
C ASN A 35 -25.19 6.76 -8.37
N ARG A 36 -24.50 6.18 -9.35
CA ARG A 36 -24.60 4.75 -9.63
C ARG A 36 -24.01 3.91 -8.48
N VAL A 37 -22.87 4.33 -7.92
CA VAL A 37 -22.28 3.68 -6.72
C VAL A 37 -23.29 3.68 -5.57
N ILE A 38 -23.92 4.83 -5.27
CA ILE A 38 -24.94 4.95 -4.22
C ILE A 38 -26.14 4.04 -4.48
N GLN A 39 -26.63 3.96 -5.72
CA GLN A 39 -27.74 3.11 -6.09
C GLN A 39 -27.43 1.63 -5.85
N ILE A 40 -26.23 1.18 -6.26
CA ILE A 40 -25.78 -0.22 -6.05
C ILE A 40 -25.63 -0.50 -4.54
N ALA A 41 -24.98 0.38 -3.79
CA ALA A 41 -24.79 0.24 -2.34
C ALA A 41 -26.15 0.09 -1.63
N ARG A 42 -27.14 0.92 -1.95
CA ARG A 42 -28.50 0.84 -1.38
C ARG A 42 -29.26 -0.40 -1.83
N LYS A 43 -29.17 -0.78 -3.11
CA LYS A 43 -29.81 -1.98 -3.68
C LYS A 43 -29.38 -3.23 -2.92
N HIS A 44 -28.12 -3.36 -2.63
CA HIS A 44 -27.52 -4.52 -1.99
C HIS A 44 -27.37 -4.37 -0.46
N ARG A 45 -27.77 -3.23 0.13
CA ARG A 45 -27.61 -2.92 1.57
C ARG A 45 -26.17 -3.09 2.02
N VAL A 46 -25.27 -2.44 1.29
CA VAL A 46 -23.83 -2.51 1.53
C VAL A 46 -23.49 -1.72 2.80
N ASP A 47 -22.72 -2.30 3.71
CA ASP A 47 -22.23 -1.64 4.93
C ASP A 47 -20.86 -1.01 4.71
N LEU A 48 -20.07 -1.52 3.75
CA LEU A 48 -18.73 -1.07 3.46
C LEU A 48 -18.47 -1.07 1.94
N ILE A 49 -17.90 0.03 1.44
CA ILE A 49 -17.38 0.14 0.08
C ILE A 49 -15.86 0.02 0.15
N MET A 50 -15.31 -1.03 -0.49
CA MET A 50 -13.89 -1.22 -0.69
C MET A 50 -13.50 -0.69 -2.06
N ASN A 51 -12.66 0.34 -2.10
CA ASN A 51 -12.03 0.80 -3.32
C ASN A 51 -10.81 -0.09 -3.64
N ALA A 52 -10.91 -0.83 -4.72
CA ALA A 52 -9.84 -1.68 -5.26
C ALA A 52 -9.54 -1.35 -6.73
N VAL A 53 -9.79 -0.08 -7.11
CA VAL A 53 -9.41 0.50 -8.42
C VAL A 53 -8.38 1.61 -8.19
N ASN A 54 -7.90 2.23 -9.27
CA ASN A 54 -6.86 3.26 -9.19
C ASN A 54 -7.25 4.43 -8.28
N VAL A 55 -6.26 5.07 -7.69
CA VAL A 55 -6.40 6.19 -6.73
C VAL A 55 -7.14 7.41 -7.31
N GLU A 56 -7.18 7.58 -8.63
CA GLU A 56 -7.96 8.62 -9.30
C GLU A 56 -9.48 8.52 -9.03
N PHE A 57 -9.96 7.34 -8.62
CA PHE A 57 -11.36 7.09 -8.25
C PHE A 57 -11.62 7.23 -6.73
N ASP A 58 -10.63 7.60 -5.93
CA ASP A 58 -10.80 7.79 -4.48
C ASP A 58 -11.90 8.79 -4.18
N ALA A 59 -11.80 10.01 -4.70
CA ALA A 59 -12.73 11.08 -4.40
C ALA A 59 -14.20 10.74 -4.72
N PRO A 60 -14.57 10.22 -5.91
CA PRO A 60 -15.94 9.82 -6.20
C PRO A 60 -16.44 8.68 -5.34
N LEU A 61 -15.63 7.64 -5.09
CA LEU A 61 -16.03 6.51 -4.26
C LEU A 61 -16.14 6.88 -2.77
N PHE A 62 -15.24 7.72 -2.27
CA PHE A 62 -15.27 8.28 -0.92
C PHE A 62 -16.55 9.11 -0.68
N GLU A 63 -16.91 10.00 -1.62
CA GLU A 63 -18.14 10.78 -1.52
C GLU A 63 -19.39 9.89 -1.63
N ALA A 64 -19.36 8.87 -2.50
CA ALA A 64 -20.46 7.91 -2.62
C ALA A 64 -20.69 7.12 -1.33
N ALA A 65 -19.63 6.64 -0.68
CA ALA A 65 -19.70 5.95 0.59
C ALA A 65 -20.31 6.84 1.68
N TYR A 66 -19.83 8.09 1.77
CA TYR A 66 -20.39 9.07 2.70
C TYR A 66 -21.88 9.33 2.49
N GLN A 67 -22.32 9.50 1.22
CA GLN A 67 -23.73 9.73 0.90
C GLN A 67 -24.61 8.49 1.08
N ALA A 68 -24.07 7.31 0.82
CA ALA A 68 -24.77 6.04 1.03
C ALA A 68 -24.89 5.69 2.52
N GLY A 69 -24.02 6.23 3.38
CA GLY A 69 -23.94 5.91 4.80
C GLY A 69 -23.15 4.61 5.05
N CYS A 70 -22.18 4.32 4.19
CA CYS A 70 -21.30 3.15 4.28
C CYS A 70 -19.95 3.52 4.87
N THR A 71 -19.28 2.55 5.49
CA THR A 71 -17.82 2.63 5.73
C THR A 71 -17.09 2.66 4.38
N TYR A 72 -16.02 3.43 4.29
CA TYR A 72 -15.12 3.47 3.13
C TYR A 72 -13.78 2.83 3.48
N MET A 73 -13.22 2.10 2.53
CA MET A 73 -11.85 1.57 2.62
C MET A 73 -11.17 1.64 1.26
N ASP A 74 -9.84 1.82 1.29
CA ASP A 74 -8.95 1.70 0.13
C ASP A 74 -7.61 1.08 0.53
N MET A 75 -6.70 0.92 -0.44
CA MET A 75 -5.36 0.37 -0.22
C MET A 75 -4.24 1.37 -0.53
N ALA A 76 -4.56 2.53 -1.07
CA ALA A 76 -3.62 3.59 -1.41
C ALA A 76 -4.31 4.95 -1.32
N MET A 77 -3.57 6.06 -1.47
CA MET A 77 -4.12 7.41 -1.38
C MET A 77 -3.81 8.23 -2.62
N ASN A 78 -4.77 9.05 -3.04
CA ASN A 78 -4.55 10.03 -4.10
C ASN A 78 -3.68 11.20 -3.62
N GLY A 79 -2.97 11.83 -4.55
CA GLY A 79 -2.07 12.95 -4.31
C GLY A 79 -0.60 12.55 -4.47
N LEU A 80 0.28 13.52 -4.32
CA LEU A 80 1.74 13.32 -4.39
C LEU A 80 2.42 14.05 -3.23
N GLY A 81 3.47 13.45 -2.69
CA GLY A 81 4.28 14.03 -1.64
C GLY A 81 3.47 14.35 -0.39
N ALA A 82 3.68 15.52 0.20
CA ALA A 82 2.99 15.97 1.41
C ALA A 82 1.47 16.20 1.24
N ASP A 83 0.98 16.16 0.01
CA ASP A 83 -0.45 16.38 -0.30
C ASP A 83 -1.27 15.09 -0.36
N MET A 84 -0.62 13.92 -0.27
CA MET A 84 -1.31 12.63 -0.26
C MET A 84 -2.40 12.55 0.80
N GLY A 85 -3.62 12.21 0.37
CA GLY A 85 -4.79 12.09 1.24
C GLY A 85 -5.27 13.38 1.90
N ARG A 86 -4.69 14.57 1.57
CA ARG A 86 -5.00 15.84 2.23
C ARG A 86 -6.48 16.18 2.17
N GLU A 87 -7.10 16.01 1.02
CA GLU A 87 -8.49 16.38 0.80
C GLU A 87 -9.44 15.52 1.63
N GLU A 88 -9.21 14.22 1.68
CA GLU A 88 -10.03 13.27 2.42
C GLU A 88 -9.85 13.43 3.93
N PHE A 89 -8.62 13.59 4.42
CA PHE A 89 -8.37 13.86 5.84
C PHE A 89 -8.97 15.19 6.30
N ALA A 90 -9.05 16.20 5.43
CA ALA A 90 -9.73 17.46 5.75
C ALA A 90 -11.24 17.26 6.00
N LEU A 91 -11.84 16.20 5.49
CA LEU A 91 -13.24 15.84 5.70
C LEU A 91 -13.48 15.02 6.97
N HIS A 92 -12.46 14.74 7.78
CA HIS A 92 -12.57 13.95 9.01
C HIS A 92 -13.76 14.40 9.90
N GLY A 93 -13.88 15.69 10.19
CA GLY A 93 -14.98 16.20 11.03
C GLY A 93 -16.36 15.91 10.44
N ARG A 94 -16.51 16.04 9.12
CA ARG A 94 -17.76 15.73 8.41
C ARG A 94 -18.18 14.26 8.56
N TRP A 95 -17.22 13.32 8.55
CA TRP A 95 -17.46 11.89 8.76
C TRP A 95 -17.80 11.59 10.23
N VAL A 96 -17.11 12.25 11.18
CA VAL A 96 -17.42 12.15 12.62
C VAL A 96 -18.86 12.60 12.92
N GLU A 97 -19.32 13.71 12.36
CA GLU A 97 -20.68 14.23 12.56
C GLU A 97 -21.77 13.23 12.14
N LYS A 98 -21.51 12.37 11.16
CA LYS A 98 -22.42 11.29 10.74
C LYS A 98 -22.21 9.97 11.48
N GLY A 99 -21.17 9.85 12.30
CA GLY A 99 -20.78 8.60 12.94
C GLY A 99 -20.29 7.55 11.92
N LEU A 100 -19.80 7.99 10.74
CA LEU A 100 -19.28 7.13 9.71
C LEU A 100 -17.75 7.00 9.81
N LEU A 101 -17.23 5.91 9.30
CA LEU A 101 -15.79 5.61 9.28
C LEU A 101 -15.28 5.47 7.86
N ALA A 102 -14.14 6.11 7.57
CA ALA A 102 -13.31 5.82 6.41
C ALA A 102 -11.94 5.36 6.91
N ILE A 103 -11.46 4.22 6.43
CA ILE A 103 -10.10 3.74 6.70
C ILE A 103 -9.33 3.75 5.40
N ARG A 104 -8.26 4.55 5.38
CA ARG A 104 -7.39 4.73 4.23
C ARG A 104 -6.19 3.78 4.30
N ALA A 105 -5.68 3.43 3.13
CA ALA A 105 -4.37 2.78 3.03
C ALA A 105 -4.31 1.47 3.83
N THR A 106 -5.05 0.44 3.39
CA THR A 106 -5.18 -0.84 4.11
C THR A 106 -4.48 -2.01 3.41
N GLY A 107 -3.48 -1.70 2.58
CA GLY A 107 -2.68 -2.69 1.84
C GLY A 107 -1.56 -3.32 2.66
N ALA A 108 -0.49 -3.71 1.99
CA ALA A 108 0.73 -4.20 2.65
C ALA A 108 1.60 -3.02 3.12
N ASP A 109 1.91 -2.15 2.22
CA ASP A 109 2.57 -0.86 2.33
C ASP A 109 1.93 0.09 1.29
N PRO A 110 1.16 1.05 1.80
CA PRO A 110 0.77 1.29 3.19
C PRO A 110 -0.29 0.32 3.74
N GLY A 111 -0.31 0.17 5.07
CA GLY A 111 -1.33 -0.57 5.82
C GLY A 111 -0.73 -1.53 6.85
N MET A 112 -0.27 -2.70 6.44
CA MET A 112 0.41 -3.66 7.34
C MET A 112 1.69 -3.06 7.92
N SER A 113 2.49 -2.36 7.11
CA SER A 113 3.69 -1.61 7.54
C SER A 113 3.38 -0.61 8.65
N ASP A 114 2.25 0.09 8.52
CA ASP A 114 1.75 1.06 9.49
C ASP A 114 1.29 0.40 10.78
N VAL A 115 0.64 -0.76 10.69
CA VAL A 115 0.29 -1.58 11.89
C VAL A 115 1.54 -2.03 12.62
N PHE A 116 2.63 -2.37 11.91
CA PHE A 116 3.91 -2.71 12.53
C PHE A 116 4.51 -1.51 13.27
N ALA A 117 4.43 -0.31 12.68
CA ALA A 117 4.86 0.93 13.34
C ALA A 117 4.04 1.19 14.62
N ARG A 118 2.73 1.00 14.56
CA ARG A 118 1.83 1.14 15.72
C ARG A 118 2.16 0.12 16.81
N TYR A 119 2.38 -1.13 16.43
CA TYR A 119 2.78 -2.17 17.39
C TYR A 119 4.13 -1.85 18.06
N ALA A 120 5.08 -1.37 17.30
CA ALA A 120 6.37 -0.96 17.85
C ALA A 120 6.21 0.15 18.88
N GLN A 121 5.42 1.20 18.60
CA GLN A 121 5.14 2.27 19.54
C GLN A 121 4.48 1.76 20.82
N ASP A 122 3.46 0.93 20.70
CA ASP A 122 2.65 0.54 21.86
C ASP A 122 3.33 -0.50 22.76
N TYR A 123 4.19 -1.37 22.18
CA TYR A 123 4.69 -2.54 22.91
C TYR A 123 6.21 -2.65 22.97
N LEU A 124 6.95 -2.10 22.01
CA LEU A 124 8.37 -2.41 21.86
C LEU A 124 9.30 -1.26 22.26
N PHE A 125 8.83 -0.02 22.23
CA PHE A 125 9.65 1.17 22.47
C PHE A 125 8.99 2.10 23.51
N ASP A 126 9.83 2.85 24.25
CA ASP A 126 9.39 3.95 25.09
C ASP A 126 9.50 5.28 24.34
N GLU A 127 10.57 5.41 23.53
CA GLU A 127 10.78 6.56 22.64
C GLU A 127 11.25 6.05 21.28
N ILE A 128 10.74 6.66 20.21
CA ILE A 128 11.10 6.33 18.84
C ILE A 128 11.87 7.49 18.22
N GLU A 129 13.10 7.21 17.79
CA GLU A 129 13.96 8.15 17.07
C GLU A 129 13.62 8.16 15.59
N GLU A 130 13.50 6.97 14.99
CA GLU A 130 13.28 6.80 13.56
C GLU A 130 12.40 5.58 13.27
N ILE A 131 11.52 5.74 12.28
CA ILE A 131 10.75 4.66 11.66
C ILE A 131 11.11 4.64 10.18
N GLY A 132 11.47 3.48 9.68
CA GLY A 132 11.76 3.27 8.27
C GLY A 132 11.02 2.07 7.73
N VAL A 133 10.10 2.27 6.79
CA VAL A 133 9.55 1.15 6.04
C VAL A 133 10.60 0.70 5.03
N ARG A 134 10.82 -0.61 4.96
CA ARG A 134 11.77 -1.25 4.04
C ARG A 134 11.04 -2.36 3.32
N ASP A 135 10.93 -2.20 2.01
CA ASP A 135 10.38 -3.19 1.10
C ASP A 135 11.49 -3.75 0.21
N GLY A 136 11.62 -5.07 0.20
CA GLY A 136 12.62 -5.77 -0.57
C GLY A 136 12.12 -7.10 -1.12
N ALA A 137 12.68 -7.49 -2.25
CA ALA A 137 12.28 -8.71 -2.93
C ALA A 137 13.46 -9.38 -3.63
N THR A 138 13.39 -10.71 -3.70
CA THR A 138 14.19 -11.51 -4.65
C THR A 138 13.36 -11.97 -5.84
N LEU A 139 12.26 -11.25 -6.14
CA LEU A 139 11.38 -11.60 -7.25
C LEU A 139 12.12 -11.47 -8.57
N THR A 140 12.03 -12.52 -9.38
CA THR A 140 12.50 -12.53 -10.77
C THR A 140 11.32 -12.81 -11.68
N VAL A 141 11.28 -12.15 -12.83
CA VAL A 141 10.28 -12.36 -13.88
C VAL A 141 11.00 -12.94 -15.10
N GLU A 142 10.75 -14.20 -15.38
CA GLU A 142 11.33 -14.86 -16.56
C GLU A 142 10.65 -14.37 -17.84
N SER A 143 11.39 -14.38 -18.94
CA SER A 143 10.91 -14.05 -20.30
C SER A 143 10.63 -12.59 -20.58
N TYR A 144 10.75 -11.69 -19.60
CA TYR A 144 10.57 -10.25 -19.78
C TYR A 144 11.81 -9.49 -19.32
N PRO A 145 12.42 -8.66 -20.18
CA PRO A 145 13.60 -7.87 -19.79
C PRO A 145 13.29 -6.78 -18.76
N PHE A 146 12.02 -6.37 -18.68
CA PHE A 146 11.50 -5.44 -17.68
C PHE A 146 10.02 -5.73 -17.46
N ALA A 147 9.56 -5.76 -16.21
CA ALA A 147 8.16 -5.92 -15.84
C ALA A 147 7.90 -5.25 -14.49
N SER A 148 6.68 -4.75 -14.29
CA SER A 148 6.17 -4.36 -12.97
C SER A 148 5.37 -5.51 -12.38
N THR A 149 5.48 -5.74 -11.08
CA THR A 149 4.70 -6.76 -10.37
C THR A 149 3.34 -6.25 -9.91
N PHE A 150 3.08 -4.94 -10.04
CA PHE A 150 1.83 -4.27 -9.74
C PHE A 150 1.53 -3.22 -10.83
N SER A 151 0.53 -2.36 -10.62
CA SER A 151 0.12 -1.34 -11.58
C SER A 151 1.31 -0.55 -12.15
N VAL A 152 1.45 -0.56 -13.47
CA VAL A 152 2.54 0.17 -14.16
C VAL A 152 2.41 1.68 -13.94
N SER A 153 1.16 2.20 -13.86
CA SER A 153 0.92 3.62 -13.58
C SER A 153 1.43 4.02 -12.20
N ASP A 154 1.11 3.21 -11.18
CA ASP A 154 1.48 3.50 -9.81
C ASP A 154 2.99 3.36 -9.62
N MET A 155 3.61 2.31 -10.19
CA MET A 155 5.08 2.17 -10.23
C MET A 155 5.76 3.40 -10.85
N LEU A 156 5.23 3.94 -11.95
CA LEU A 156 5.78 5.13 -12.57
C LEU A 156 5.63 6.36 -11.67
N ASP A 157 4.49 6.54 -11.02
CA ASP A 157 4.24 7.66 -10.10
C ASP A 157 5.20 7.61 -8.91
N GLU A 158 5.23 6.53 -8.15
CA GLU A 158 6.08 6.33 -6.98
C GLU A 158 7.58 6.49 -7.30
N CYS A 159 8.02 5.89 -8.41
CA CYS A 159 9.44 5.89 -8.77
C CYS A 159 9.90 7.12 -9.56
N THR A 160 9.01 8.04 -9.97
CA THR A 160 9.38 9.28 -10.68
C THR A 160 9.03 10.55 -9.93
N ALA A 161 8.11 10.50 -8.97
CA ALA A 161 7.83 11.61 -8.06
C ALA A 161 9.05 11.89 -7.14
N PRO A 162 9.22 13.12 -6.66
CA PRO A 162 10.18 13.40 -5.61
C PRO A 162 9.86 12.57 -4.36
N ALA A 163 10.80 11.77 -3.90
CA ALA A 163 10.66 11.06 -2.64
C ALA A 163 10.43 12.05 -1.49
N ILE A 164 9.81 11.60 -0.42
CA ILE A 164 9.53 12.42 0.75
C ILE A 164 10.12 11.80 2.01
N VAL A 165 10.41 12.67 2.98
CA VAL A 165 10.89 12.30 4.32
C VAL A 165 10.15 13.17 5.33
N TYR A 166 9.80 12.61 6.47
CA TYR A 166 9.33 13.37 7.62
C TYR A 166 10.47 13.54 8.64
N GLU A 167 10.62 14.74 9.18
CA GLU A 167 11.46 15.02 10.36
C GLU A 167 10.68 15.90 11.35
N ALA A 168 10.73 15.52 12.62
CA ALA A 168 10.11 16.31 13.68
C ALA A 168 10.65 17.76 13.69
N GLY A 169 9.74 18.73 13.62
CA GLY A 169 10.06 20.16 13.54
C GLY A 169 10.30 20.70 12.13
N LYS A 170 10.37 19.85 11.10
CA LYS A 170 10.41 20.26 9.69
C LYS A 170 9.19 19.82 8.90
N ASP A 171 8.40 18.87 9.47
CA ASP A 171 7.28 18.21 8.82
C ASP A 171 7.72 17.35 7.61
N VAL A 172 6.80 17.03 6.69
CA VAL A 172 7.10 16.28 5.46
C VAL A 172 7.74 17.22 4.43
N PHE A 173 8.87 16.81 3.86
CA PHE A 173 9.57 17.56 2.82
C PHE A 173 10.12 16.65 1.73
N PRO A 174 10.23 17.16 0.47
CA PRO A 174 10.74 16.37 -0.62
C PRO A 174 12.27 16.19 -0.54
N VAL A 175 12.71 15.01 -0.96
CA VAL A 175 14.12 14.69 -1.21
C VAL A 175 14.27 14.13 -2.63
N LYS A 176 15.50 13.97 -3.09
CA LYS A 176 15.73 13.39 -4.41
C LYS A 176 15.30 11.93 -4.43
N THR A 177 14.53 11.51 -5.42
CA THR A 177 14.19 10.10 -5.68
C THR A 177 15.45 9.26 -5.85
N PHE A 178 15.46 8.06 -5.29
CA PHE A 178 16.60 7.15 -5.21
C PHE A 178 17.80 7.73 -4.42
N SER A 179 17.55 8.65 -3.48
CA SER A 179 18.58 9.18 -2.59
C SER A 179 18.77 8.31 -1.34
N GLU A 180 19.81 8.65 -0.58
CA GLU A 180 20.18 8.00 0.69
C GLU A 180 20.26 6.46 0.57
N PRO A 181 21.07 5.92 -0.38
CA PRO A 181 21.21 4.48 -0.51
C PRO A 181 21.77 3.87 0.78
N GLU A 182 21.21 2.74 1.17
CA GLU A 182 21.68 1.93 2.30
C GLU A 182 21.58 0.46 1.97
N GLU A 183 22.46 -0.36 2.52
CA GLU A 183 22.35 -1.80 2.48
C GLU A 183 21.50 -2.26 3.67
N PHE A 184 20.39 -2.97 3.39
CA PHE A 184 19.50 -3.51 4.41
C PHE A 184 19.44 -5.04 4.29
N ASP A 185 19.71 -5.72 5.41
CA ASP A 185 19.75 -7.19 5.45
C ASP A 185 18.35 -7.75 5.74
N PHE A 186 17.66 -8.16 4.68
CA PHE A 186 16.31 -8.71 4.76
C PHE A 186 16.34 -10.15 5.26
N PRO A 187 15.41 -10.54 6.14
CA PRO A 187 15.30 -11.89 6.67
C PRO A 187 14.81 -12.92 5.63
N GLU A 188 14.56 -14.15 6.10
CA GLU A 188 13.98 -15.26 5.34
C GLU A 188 14.78 -15.69 4.10
N GLY A 189 16.10 -15.42 4.09
CA GLY A 189 17.02 -15.79 3.04
C GLY A 189 17.00 -14.85 1.83
N ILE A 190 16.38 -13.69 1.94
CA ILE A 190 16.46 -12.62 0.96
C ILE A 190 17.86 -12.00 0.99
N GLY A 191 18.37 -11.67 2.20
CA GLY A 191 19.72 -11.16 2.41
C GLY A 191 19.85 -9.65 2.15
N PRO A 192 21.13 -9.16 2.03
CA PRO A 192 21.40 -7.74 1.90
C PRO A 192 21.00 -7.22 0.51
N LEU A 193 20.21 -6.13 0.50
CA LEU A 193 19.80 -5.40 -0.72
C LEU A 193 20.04 -3.89 -0.52
N GLU A 194 20.40 -3.19 -1.61
CA GLU A 194 20.49 -1.74 -1.59
C GLU A 194 19.09 -1.12 -1.64
N CYS A 195 18.72 -0.37 -0.62
CA CYS A 195 17.46 0.34 -0.50
C CYS A 195 17.63 1.83 -0.75
N VAL A 196 16.70 2.46 -1.43
CA VAL A 196 16.72 3.88 -1.79
C VAL A 196 15.37 4.54 -1.52
N ASN A 197 15.39 5.84 -1.21
CA ASN A 197 14.15 6.60 -0.99
C ASN A 197 13.30 6.65 -2.26
N VAL A 198 12.02 6.34 -2.11
CA VAL A 198 10.96 6.61 -3.09
C VAL A 198 9.81 7.36 -2.39
N GLU A 199 8.89 7.89 -3.17
CA GLU A 199 7.70 8.53 -2.64
C GLU A 199 6.74 7.47 -2.14
N HIS A 200 6.18 7.66 -0.90
CA HIS A 200 5.24 6.68 -0.35
C HIS A 200 4.41 7.24 0.81
N GLU A 201 3.22 6.68 1.03
CA GLU A 201 2.18 7.17 1.93
C GLU A 201 2.53 7.12 3.40
N GLU A 202 3.28 6.12 3.88
CA GLU A 202 3.63 5.97 5.30
C GLU A 202 4.35 7.19 5.87
N VAL A 203 5.09 7.90 5.00
CA VAL A 203 5.81 9.10 5.42
C VAL A 203 4.86 10.22 5.84
N VAL A 204 3.64 10.26 5.26
CA VAL A 204 2.59 11.23 5.65
C VAL A 204 1.60 10.64 6.65
N LEU A 205 1.45 9.31 6.71
CA LEU A 205 0.49 8.63 7.59
C LEU A 205 1.05 8.45 9.01
N ILE A 206 2.20 7.81 9.15
CA ILE A 206 2.80 7.47 10.45
C ILE A 206 2.85 8.67 11.41
N PRO A 207 3.33 9.87 11.01
CA PRO A 207 3.44 11.00 11.91
C PRO A 207 2.11 11.57 12.43
N ARG A 208 0.97 11.18 11.84
CA ARG A 208 -0.35 11.61 12.30
C ARG A 208 -0.76 10.96 13.62
N TRP A 209 -0.31 9.74 13.87
CA TRP A 209 -0.70 8.94 15.04
C TRP A 209 0.47 8.44 15.86
N ILE A 210 1.67 8.42 15.31
CA ILE A 210 2.87 7.90 15.95
C ILE A 210 3.92 8.99 16.08
N LYS A 211 4.41 9.19 17.29
CA LYS A 211 5.46 10.18 17.54
C LYS A 211 6.82 9.57 17.20
N ALA A 212 7.43 10.06 16.15
CA ALA A 212 8.78 9.69 15.73
C ALA A 212 9.62 10.92 15.41
N GLY A 213 10.94 10.82 15.54
CA GLY A 213 11.89 11.86 15.16
C GLY A 213 12.04 11.96 13.64
N ARG A 214 12.01 10.83 12.94
CA ARG A 214 12.13 10.74 11.48
C ARG A 214 11.27 9.59 10.96
N VAL A 215 10.71 9.74 9.73
CA VAL A 215 10.04 8.65 9.01
C VAL A 215 10.51 8.63 7.56
N THR A 216 10.85 7.43 7.07
CA THR A 216 11.32 7.18 5.71
C THR A 216 10.66 5.94 5.12
N PHE A 217 10.53 5.93 3.80
CA PHE A 217 10.22 4.73 3.04
C PHE A 217 11.31 4.46 2.00
N LYS A 218 11.76 3.21 1.88
CA LYS A 218 12.77 2.83 0.90
C LYS A 218 12.44 1.49 0.26
N TYR A 219 12.56 1.45 -1.08
CA TYR A 219 12.55 0.22 -1.85
C TYR A 219 13.95 -0.34 -2.08
N ALA A 220 14.07 -1.65 -2.04
CA ALA A 220 15.21 -2.38 -2.59
C ALA A 220 15.03 -2.51 -4.10
N LEU A 221 15.63 -1.62 -4.86
CA LEU A 221 15.55 -1.55 -6.31
C LEU A 221 16.94 -1.80 -6.92
N ASP A 222 17.01 -2.71 -7.89
CA ASP A 222 18.25 -2.91 -8.60
C ASP A 222 18.58 -1.72 -9.53
N ARG A 223 19.86 -1.62 -9.89
CA ARG A 223 20.36 -0.49 -10.70
C ARG A 223 19.77 -0.46 -12.10
N ASP A 224 19.47 -1.62 -12.68
CA ASP A 224 18.91 -1.69 -14.03
C ASP A 224 17.46 -1.20 -14.03
N PHE A 225 16.68 -1.57 -13.01
CA PHE A 225 15.35 -1.02 -12.80
C PHE A 225 15.39 0.51 -12.68
N ILE A 226 16.23 1.05 -11.79
CA ILE A 226 16.39 2.49 -11.60
C ILE A 226 16.77 3.19 -12.92
N ASN A 227 17.70 2.63 -13.71
CA ASN A 227 18.12 3.19 -15.00
C ASN A 227 16.96 3.24 -16.01
N VAL A 228 16.12 2.22 -16.06
CA VAL A 228 14.93 2.20 -16.94
C VAL A 228 13.97 3.31 -16.53
N ILE A 229 13.60 3.38 -15.25
CA ILE A 229 12.68 4.41 -14.73
C ILE A 229 13.21 5.83 -15.00
N GLN A 230 14.49 6.09 -14.70
CA GLN A 230 15.10 7.39 -14.98
C GLN A 230 15.10 7.73 -16.48
N THR A 231 15.27 6.73 -17.35
CA THR A 231 15.20 6.91 -18.80
C THR A 231 13.79 7.27 -19.25
N LEU A 232 12.77 6.57 -18.75
CA LEU A 232 11.37 6.88 -19.04
C LEU A 232 11.02 8.30 -18.59
N ALA A 233 11.42 8.69 -17.38
CA ALA A 233 11.20 10.04 -16.85
C ALA A 233 11.93 11.11 -17.68
N MET A 234 13.20 10.88 -18.05
CA MET A 234 13.97 11.79 -18.89
C MET A 234 13.34 12.00 -20.27
N LEU A 235 12.69 10.99 -20.83
CA LEU A 235 11.98 11.05 -22.12
C LEU A 235 10.56 11.61 -21.98
N GLY A 236 10.06 11.87 -20.76
CA GLY A 236 8.68 12.29 -20.49
C GLY A 236 7.64 11.18 -20.69
N LEU A 237 8.08 9.92 -20.70
CA LEU A 237 7.19 8.76 -20.93
C LEU A 237 6.38 8.37 -19.68
N ASN A 238 6.70 8.95 -18.53
CA ASN A 238 5.90 8.84 -17.29
C ASN A 238 4.74 9.85 -17.24
N SER A 239 4.64 10.78 -18.23
CA SER A 239 3.62 11.84 -18.20
C SER A 239 2.22 11.30 -18.43
N LYS A 240 1.26 11.76 -17.60
CA LYS A 240 -0.18 11.54 -17.78
C LYS A 240 -0.84 12.61 -18.67
N GLU A 241 -0.10 13.66 -19.05
CA GLU A 241 -0.59 14.70 -19.94
C GLU A 241 -0.58 14.22 -21.40
N PRO A 242 -1.73 14.22 -22.11
CA PRO A 242 -1.78 13.75 -23.49
C PRO A 242 -0.95 14.60 -24.44
N VAL A 243 -0.12 13.95 -25.27
CA VAL A 243 0.65 14.58 -26.35
C VAL A 243 0.01 14.28 -27.71
N ASP A 244 0.25 15.15 -28.70
CA ASP A 244 -0.23 14.93 -30.08
C ASP A 244 0.78 14.05 -30.84
N VAL A 245 0.31 12.90 -31.32
CA VAL A 245 1.09 12.01 -32.17
C VAL A 245 0.38 11.87 -33.51
N LYS A 246 0.80 12.64 -34.49
CA LYS A 246 0.21 12.65 -35.86
C LYS A 246 -1.31 12.87 -35.87
N GLY A 247 -1.81 13.78 -35.01
CA GLY A 247 -3.21 14.14 -34.92
C GLY A 247 -4.03 13.25 -33.95
N VAL A 248 -3.41 12.30 -33.25
CA VAL A 248 -4.05 11.49 -32.20
C VAL A 248 -3.50 11.92 -30.83
N LYS A 249 -4.38 12.15 -29.87
CA LYS A 249 -4.00 12.40 -28.48
C LYS A 249 -3.64 11.08 -27.81
N VAL A 250 -2.43 11.00 -27.25
CA VAL A 250 -1.90 9.79 -26.63
C VAL A 250 -1.28 10.18 -25.30
N THR A 251 -1.62 9.46 -24.23
CA THR A 251 -0.98 9.59 -22.91
C THR A 251 0.31 8.78 -22.91
N PRO A 252 1.49 9.39 -22.68
CA PRO A 252 2.75 8.66 -22.72
C PRO A 252 2.82 7.49 -21.74
N ALA A 253 2.36 7.67 -20.50
CA ALA A 253 2.33 6.61 -19.47
C ALA A 253 1.46 5.42 -19.90
N ASP A 254 0.31 5.65 -20.58
CA ASP A 254 -0.55 4.58 -21.09
C ASP A 254 0.17 3.75 -22.18
N VAL A 255 1.03 4.39 -22.99
CA VAL A 255 1.84 3.68 -23.99
C VAL A 255 2.85 2.77 -23.31
N VAL A 256 3.51 3.24 -22.26
CA VAL A 256 4.45 2.42 -21.47
C VAL A 256 3.71 1.23 -20.89
N ALA A 257 2.56 1.46 -20.24
CA ALA A 257 1.74 0.41 -19.66
C ALA A 257 1.29 -0.63 -20.71
N ALA A 258 0.88 -0.18 -21.91
CA ALA A 258 0.48 -1.07 -22.99
C ALA A 258 1.64 -1.88 -23.61
N CYS A 259 2.88 -1.44 -23.44
CA CYS A 259 4.08 -2.14 -23.94
C CYS A 259 4.63 -3.16 -22.96
N LEU A 260 4.26 -3.09 -21.69
CA LEU A 260 4.68 -4.01 -20.63
C LEU A 260 3.69 -5.18 -20.47
N PRO A 261 4.14 -6.32 -19.94
CA PRO A 261 3.24 -7.41 -19.63
C PRO A 261 2.22 -6.99 -18.55
N ASP A 262 1.00 -7.52 -18.62
CA ASP A 262 -0.01 -7.31 -17.57
C ASP A 262 0.46 -7.98 -16.27
N PRO A 263 0.61 -7.24 -15.16
CA PRO A 263 1.01 -7.81 -13.87
C PRO A 263 0.14 -8.99 -13.41
N ALA A 264 -1.14 -9.02 -13.79
CA ALA A 264 -2.06 -10.10 -13.46
C ALA A 264 -1.71 -11.44 -14.16
N GLU A 265 -0.94 -11.40 -15.25
CA GLU A 265 -0.55 -12.57 -16.04
C GLU A 265 0.86 -13.08 -15.72
N LEU A 266 1.62 -12.36 -14.88
CA LEU A 266 3.02 -12.68 -14.59
C LEU A 266 3.21 -13.90 -13.70
N GLY A 267 2.20 -14.30 -12.92
CA GLY A 267 2.35 -15.26 -11.83
C GLY A 267 3.10 -16.54 -12.19
N GLU A 268 2.82 -17.16 -13.35
CA GLU A 268 3.51 -18.38 -13.78
C GLU A 268 4.95 -18.16 -14.28
N HIS A 269 5.35 -16.90 -14.47
CA HIS A 269 6.68 -16.49 -14.94
C HIS A 269 7.55 -15.92 -13.83
N MET A 270 7.09 -15.97 -12.59
CA MET A 270 7.76 -15.37 -11.45
C MET A 270 8.27 -16.41 -10.47
N SER A 271 9.35 -16.07 -9.78
CA SER A 271 9.87 -16.83 -8.64
C SER A 271 10.51 -15.88 -7.62
N GLY A 272 10.70 -16.36 -6.39
CA GLY A 272 11.34 -15.61 -5.31
C GLY A 272 10.38 -15.26 -4.19
N LYS A 273 10.76 -14.26 -3.39
CA LYS A 273 10.03 -13.81 -2.20
C LYS A 273 9.94 -12.29 -2.17
N THR A 274 8.90 -11.78 -1.51
CA THR A 274 8.80 -10.39 -1.06
C THR A 274 9.00 -10.31 0.44
N CYS A 275 9.44 -9.17 0.94
CA CYS A 275 9.49 -8.86 2.36
C CYS A 275 9.20 -7.38 2.57
N VAL A 276 8.07 -7.09 3.19
CA VAL A 276 7.68 -5.75 3.61
C VAL A 276 7.76 -5.67 5.12
N GLY A 277 8.33 -4.58 5.63
CA GLY A 277 8.40 -4.41 7.08
C GLY A 277 8.77 -3.00 7.52
N THR A 278 8.67 -2.82 8.82
CA THR A 278 8.93 -1.53 9.47
C THR A 278 10.10 -1.69 10.44
N TRP A 279 11.20 -1.08 10.07
CA TRP A 279 12.35 -0.91 10.94
C TRP A 279 12.13 0.26 11.88
N VAL A 280 12.38 0.04 13.16
CA VAL A 280 12.21 1.05 14.20
C VAL A 280 13.46 1.15 15.04
N LYS A 281 13.94 2.37 15.24
CA LYS A 281 15.06 2.72 16.09
C LYS A 281 14.59 3.64 17.20
N GLY A 282 15.04 3.38 18.41
CA GLY A 282 14.68 4.19 19.58
C GLY A 282 15.25 3.62 20.87
N THR A 283 14.51 3.78 21.97
CA THR A 283 14.91 3.28 23.29
C THR A 283 13.80 2.44 23.93
N LYS A 284 14.23 1.46 24.75
CA LYS A 284 13.38 0.69 25.66
C LYS A 284 14.08 0.52 27.00
N ASP A 285 13.42 0.84 28.10
CA ASP A 285 14.00 0.82 29.46
C ASP A 285 15.33 1.61 29.55
N GLY A 286 15.40 2.74 28.86
CA GLY A 286 16.58 3.60 28.77
C GLY A 286 17.76 3.04 27.97
N LYS A 287 17.57 1.96 27.21
CA LYS A 287 18.61 1.36 26.36
C LYS A 287 18.28 1.54 24.88
N PRO A 288 19.29 1.81 24.04
CA PRO A 288 19.09 1.79 22.59
C PRO A 288 18.56 0.45 22.11
N ARG A 289 17.62 0.47 21.18
CA ARG A 289 17.02 -0.71 20.57
C ARG A 289 16.75 -0.45 19.10
N GLN A 290 16.92 -1.50 18.30
CA GLN A 290 16.48 -1.52 16.90
C GLN A 290 15.75 -2.83 16.63
N VAL A 291 14.63 -2.73 15.92
CA VAL A 291 13.78 -3.88 15.60
C VAL A 291 13.28 -3.74 14.16
N TYR A 292 13.21 -4.84 13.45
CA TYR A 292 12.50 -4.93 12.17
C TYR A 292 11.31 -5.88 12.31
N LEU A 293 10.10 -5.31 12.23
CA LEU A 293 8.87 -6.10 12.14
C LEU A 293 8.59 -6.32 10.67
N TYR A 294 8.41 -7.56 10.25
CA TYR A 294 8.31 -7.87 8.83
C TYR A 294 7.32 -8.99 8.53
N GLN A 295 6.87 -9.02 7.31
CA GLN A 295 6.15 -10.12 6.70
C GLN A 295 6.81 -10.49 5.37
N SER A 296 7.14 -11.76 5.19
CA SER A 296 7.71 -12.29 3.96
C SER A 296 6.75 -13.25 3.30
N THR A 297 6.61 -13.15 1.98
CA THR A 297 5.70 -13.97 1.17
C THR A 297 6.48 -14.70 0.09
N ASP A 298 6.37 -16.03 0.08
CA ASP A 298 6.96 -16.88 -0.96
C ASP A 298 6.02 -16.99 -2.17
N HIS A 299 6.53 -16.67 -3.35
CA HIS A 299 5.73 -16.63 -4.58
C HIS A 299 5.18 -18.01 -4.97
N ALA A 300 6.00 -19.07 -4.87
CA ALA A 300 5.58 -20.41 -5.23
C ALA A 300 4.47 -20.92 -4.30
N PHE A 301 4.53 -20.58 -3.01
CA PHE A 301 3.46 -20.87 -2.05
C PHE A 301 2.15 -20.18 -2.46
N CYS A 302 2.19 -18.90 -2.82
CA CYS A 302 1.00 -18.15 -3.22
C CYS A 302 0.37 -18.72 -4.49
N MET A 303 1.18 -19.01 -5.51
CA MET A 303 0.70 -19.62 -6.75
C MET A 303 0.08 -21.00 -6.51
N GLN A 304 0.71 -21.84 -5.69
CA GLN A 304 0.21 -23.19 -5.40
C GLN A 304 -1.11 -23.16 -4.61
N LYS A 305 -1.21 -22.29 -3.62
CA LYS A 305 -2.33 -22.28 -2.67
C LYS A 305 -3.49 -21.41 -3.12
N TYR A 306 -3.21 -20.27 -3.71
CA TYR A 306 -4.18 -19.21 -4.01
C TYR A 306 -4.33 -18.92 -5.51
N GLY A 307 -3.37 -19.32 -6.33
CA GLY A 307 -3.36 -19.07 -7.78
C GLY A 307 -3.15 -17.60 -8.12
N CYS A 308 -2.43 -16.86 -7.27
CA CYS A 308 -2.05 -15.46 -7.49
C CYS A 308 -0.60 -15.22 -7.06
N GLN A 309 0.01 -14.17 -7.61
CA GLN A 309 1.37 -13.78 -7.27
C GLN A 309 1.50 -13.25 -5.83
N ALA A 310 2.74 -13.31 -5.28
CA ALA A 310 3.04 -12.93 -3.90
C ALA A 310 2.61 -11.51 -3.55
N VAL A 311 2.91 -10.53 -4.40
CA VAL A 311 2.55 -9.11 -4.19
C VAL A 311 1.03 -8.95 -4.10
N SER A 312 0.27 -9.58 -5.02
CA SER A 312 -1.19 -9.52 -5.00
C SER A 312 -1.80 -10.16 -3.75
N TRP A 313 -1.21 -11.27 -3.28
CA TRP A 313 -1.66 -11.91 -2.04
C TRP A 313 -1.35 -11.05 -0.82
N GLN A 314 -0.10 -10.61 -0.70
CA GLN A 314 0.37 -9.81 0.41
C GLN A 314 -0.43 -8.52 0.57
N THR A 315 -0.72 -7.83 -0.54
CA THR A 315 -1.53 -6.60 -0.52
C THR A 315 -3.02 -6.89 -0.29
N GLY A 316 -3.59 -7.83 -1.03
CA GLY A 316 -5.04 -8.02 -1.08
C GLY A 316 -5.64 -8.67 0.17
N VAL A 317 -4.85 -9.36 1.00
CA VAL A 317 -5.36 -10.02 2.21
C VAL A 317 -5.49 -9.03 3.38
N ASN A 318 -4.69 -8.00 3.43
CA ASN A 318 -4.69 -7.03 4.52
C ASN A 318 -6.04 -6.29 4.68
N PRO A 319 -6.67 -5.76 3.62
CA PRO A 319 -8.01 -5.17 3.76
C PRO A 319 -9.07 -6.19 4.24
N VAL A 320 -8.90 -7.48 3.95
CA VAL A 320 -9.81 -8.52 4.48
C VAL A 320 -9.66 -8.65 5.99
N ILE A 321 -8.43 -8.62 6.51
CA ILE A 321 -8.16 -8.60 7.96
C ILE A 321 -8.84 -7.39 8.59
N VAL A 322 -8.70 -6.21 7.99
CA VAL A 322 -9.35 -4.97 8.48
C VAL A 322 -10.87 -5.12 8.49
N MET A 323 -11.48 -5.63 7.40
CA MET A 323 -12.92 -5.86 7.33
C MET A 323 -13.41 -6.83 8.43
N GLU A 324 -12.67 -7.89 8.75
CA GLU A 324 -13.01 -8.79 9.84
C GLU A 324 -12.91 -8.12 11.21
N LEU A 325 -11.85 -7.33 11.45
CA LEU A 325 -11.69 -6.58 12.70
C LEU A 325 -12.82 -5.58 12.92
N LEU A 326 -13.30 -4.93 11.85
CA LEU A 326 -14.48 -4.07 11.90
C LEU A 326 -15.75 -4.87 12.20
N ALA A 327 -15.96 -5.98 11.50
CA ALA A 327 -17.13 -6.84 11.69
C ALA A 327 -17.20 -7.47 13.09
N GLU A 328 -16.05 -7.79 13.68
CA GLU A 328 -15.93 -8.29 15.05
C GLU A 328 -16.01 -7.18 16.11
N GLY A 329 -16.03 -5.90 15.69
CA GLY A 329 -16.02 -4.74 16.59
C GLY A 329 -14.70 -4.55 17.36
N LYS A 330 -13.61 -5.19 16.92
CA LYS A 330 -12.26 -5.01 17.50
C LYS A 330 -11.66 -3.67 17.10
N TRP A 331 -11.88 -3.27 15.85
CA TRP A 331 -11.60 -1.92 15.39
C TRP A 331 -12.92 -1.14 15.30
N GLN A 332 -12.96 0.03 15.92
CA GLN A 332 -14.13 0.92 15.92
C GLN A 332 -13.65 2.37 15.87
N GLY A 333 -14.42 3.22 15.23
CA GLY A 333 -14.10 4.64 15.13
C GLY A 333 -15.09 5.41 14.28
N SER A 334 -14.85 6.67 14.12
CA SER A 334 -15.55 7.55 13.19
C SER A 334 -14.59 8.61 12.66
N GLY A 335 -14.89 9.15 11.49
CA GLY A 335 -14.01 10.09 10.82
C GLY A 335 -13.19 9.42 9.72
N VAL A 336 -12.14 10.07 9.27
CA VAL A 336 -11.17 9.56 8.31
C VAL A 336 -9.92 9.16 9.08
N LEU A 337 -9.60 7.88 9.08
CA LEU A 337 -8.52 7.27 9.84
C LEU A 337 -7.64 6.42 8.91
N ALA A 338 -6.50 5.95 9.40
CA ALA A 338 -5.69 4.91 8.78
C ALA A 338 -5.34 3.84 9.82
N CYS A 339 -4.58 2.82 9.43
CA CYS A 339 -4.35 1.64 10.28
C CYS A 339 -3.67 1.96 11.60
N GLU A 340 -2.81 2.99 11.65
CA GLU A 340 -2.09 3.44 12.85
C GLU A 340 -3.00 4.02 13.94
N ALA A 341 -4.24 4.38 13.58
CA ALA A 341 -5.20 4.91 14.55
C ALA A 341 -5.76 3.83 15.48
N PHE A 342 -5.52 2.55 15.18
CA PHE A 342 -6.12 1.43 15.88
C PHE A 342 -5.09 0.60 16.67
N ASP A 343 -5.58 -0.23 17.61
CA ASP A 343 -4.74 -1.22 18.29
C ASP A 343 -4.21 -2.27 17.29
N ALA A 344 -2.90 -2.42 17.25
CA ALA A 344 -2.23 -3.34 16.35
C ALA A 344 -2.36 -4.83 16.76
N ALA A 345 -2.51 -5.12 18.04
CA ALA A 345 -2.45 -6.50 18.53
C ALA A 345 -3.53 -7.42 17.94
N PRO A 346 -4.81 -7.02 17.78
CA PRO A 346 -5.82 -7.83 17.12
C PRO A 346 -5.51 -8.12 15.65
N TYR A 347 -4.89 -7.16 14.95
CA TYR A 347 -4.50 -7.33 13.56
C TYR A 347 -3.39 -8.38 13.41
N LEU A 348 -2.33 -8.25 14.22
CA LEU A 348 -1.23 -9.21 14.21
C LEU A 348 -1.68 -10.63 14.58
N ALA A 349 -2.65 -10.76 15.50
CA ALA A 349 -3.23 -12.05 15.82
C ALA A 349 -3.94 -12.69 14.63
N LYS A 350 -4.59 -11.88 13.77
CA LYS A 350 -5.27 -12.38 12.57
C LYS A 350 -4.34 -12.71 11.42
N MET A 351 -3.19 -12.07 11.31
CA MET A 351 -2.26 -12.33 10.20
C MET A 351 -1.93 -13.82 10.04
N ALA A 352 -1.72 -14.53 11.16
CA ALA A 352 -1.42 -15.96 11.13
C ALA A 352 -2.61 -16.81 10.62
N GLU A 353 -3.86 -16.38 10.88
CA GLU A 353 -5.07 -17.05 10.38
C GLU A 353 -5.20 -16.93 8.87
N PHE A 354 -4.61 -15.88 8.28
CA PHE A 354 -4.63 -15.58 6.86
C PHE A 354 -3.32 -15.93 6.13
N ASP A 355 -2.51 -16.84 6.69
CA ASP A 355 -1.23 -17.24 6.08
C ASP A 355 -0.25 -16.09 5.80
N LEU A 356 -0.30 -15.06 6.62
CA LEU A 356 0.65 -13.95 6.65
C LEU A 356 1.43 -13.92 7.97
N PRO A 357 2.22 -14.95 8.29
CA PRO A 357 3.01 -14.92 9.51
C PRO A 357 4.00 -13.76 9.46
N TYR A 358 4.07 -13.00 10.55
CA TYR A 358 5.05 -11.93 10.70
C TYR A 358 6.22 -12.35 11.59
N GLY A 359 7.35 -11.67 11.45
CA GLY A 359 8.52 -11.82 12.28
C GLY A 359 8.89 -10.51 12.99
N ILE A 360 9.60 -10.64 14.12
CA ILE A 360 10.22 -9.52 14.82
C ILE A 360 11.70 -9.85 14.95
N LEU A 361 12.54 -9.09 14.25
CA LEU A 361 13.99 -9.28 14.24
C LEU A 361 14.63 -8.18 15.09
N GLU A 362 15.30 -8.56 16.19
CA GLU A 362 16.18 -7.64 16.92
C GLU A 362 17.43 -7.40 16.09
N MET A 363 17.74 -6.13 15.84
CA MET A 363 18.93 -5.71 15.11
C MET A 363 19.97 -5.13 16.08
N GLU A 364 21.24 -5.22 15.72
CA GLU A 364 22.30 -4.64 16.55
C GLU A 364 22.13 -3.12 16.66
N ALA A 365 21.89 -2.62 17.86
CA ALA A 365 21.86 -1.19 18.11
C ALA A 365 23.30 -0.66 18.07
N ILE A 366 23.62 0.17 17.09
CA ILE A 366 24.90 0.89 17.04
C ILE A 366 24.87 1.93 18.16
N SER A 367 25.60 1.67 19.25
CA SER A 367 25.82 2.66 20.30
C SER A 367 26.54 3.86 19.67
N PRO A 368 26.15 5.11 20.00
CA PRO A 368 26.95 6.26 19.62
C PRO A 368 28.38 6.03 20.09
N ILE A 369 29.37 6.23 19.21
CA ILE A 369 30.76 6.24 19.62
C ILE A 369 30.88 7.38 20.61
N GLU A 370 31.18 7.07 21.90
CA GLU A 370 31.46 8.08 22.90
C GLU A 370 32.65 8.92 22.38
N SER A 371 32.35 10.18 22.06
CA SER A 371 33.32 11.16 21.55
C SER A 371 34.12 11.80 22.69
#